data_8d4e33ec4388381d52ff65f7513a92aa
#
_entry.id   8d4e33ec4388381d52ff65f7513a92aa
#
_cell.length_a   1.000
_cell.length_b   1.000
_cell.length_c   1.000
_cell.angle_alpha   90.00
_cell.angle_beta   90.00
_cell.angle_gamma   90.00
#
_symmetry.space_group_name_H-M   'P 1'
#
loop_
_entity.id
_entity.type
_entity.pdbx_description
1 polymer ?
#
loop_
_entity_poly.entity_id
_entity_poly.type
_entity_poly.pdbx_seq_one_letter_code
_entity_poly.pdbx_strand_id
1 'polypeptide(L)'
;MVGNTMKSNTGITFFVFSFIFMLLCPRSLATDYTIGLATWSGYPQCVQGFKDALSTRGLVEGKQLTFIQGAIGGDKILQRKVANKLKKQNIDLVFSLTTPGTTIIKEVIPTNTPIVFSIVTYPADSGLIESFEYSGNNLVGTSNYVPLFHSIDLLLAVLPTTKSVAIFHRNGEPNSKIQTANLSRYFKKKAIKVTDVSVENIKELKMKATALINEVDVFITTTDTLMQGGGELALIELSLTHKMPILSANKKGIEQGATFGVVADFYQLGNMAGEMAAHILLDKALPESIESKLQEPASYLFNKHSINKLGINIPEHLPFEIQWTQ
;
A
#
# COMPACT_ATOMS: atom_id res chain seq x y z
N MET A 1 -17.80 43.51 99.70
CA MET A 1 -18.67 42.57 99.10
C MET A 1 -18.06 42.17 97.76
N VAL A 2 -17.89 40.94 97.57
CA VAL A 2 -17.06 40.28 96.55
C VAL A 2 -17.71 40.33 95.20
N GLY A 3 -17.00 40.76 94.15
CA GLY A 3 -17.46 40.66 92.73
C GLY A 3 -16.42 39.87 91.97
N ASN A 4 -16.77 38.65 91.65
CA ASN A 4 -15.95 37.72 90.90
C ASN A 4 -16.01 38.03 89.37
N THR A 5 -14.86 38.32 88.79
CA THR A 5 -14.72 38.48 87.36
C THR A 5 -14.29 37.13 86.73
N MET A 6 -15.20 36.55 85.98
CA MET A 6 -14.88 35.36 85.14
C MET A 6 -14.08 35.78 83.90
N LYS A 7 -12.89 35.25 83.76
CA LYS A 7 -12.08 35.37 82.57
C LYS A 7 -12.51 34.25 81.58
N SER A 8 -13.05 34.70 80.48
CA SER A 8 -13.31 33.83 79.34
C SER A 8 -12.01 33.54 78.53
N ASN A 9 -11.62 32.29 78.48
CA ASN A 9 -10.47 31.82 77.69
C ASN A 9 -10.99 31.31 76.34
N THR A 10 -10.93 32.17 75.35
CA THR A 10 -11.17 31.76 73.97
C THR A 10 -9.94 31.11 73.36
N GLY A 11 -9.89 29.77 73.43
CA GLY A 11 -8.89 29.02 72.74
C GLY A 11 -9.15 29.06 71.23
N ILE A 12 -8.27 29.73 70.50
CA ILE A 12 -8.27 29.69 69.01
C ILE A 12 -7.63 28.38 68.60
N THR A 13 -8.48 27.44 68.14
CA THR A 13 -8.02 26.19 67.51
C THR A 13 -7.62 26.51 66.08
N PHE A 14 -6.32 26.57 65.79
CA PHE A 14 -5.79 26.65 64.45
C PHE A 14 -5.99 25.28 63.73
N PHE A 15 -6.98 25.19 62.85
CA PHE A 15 -7.09 24.09 61.93
C PHE A 15 -6.04 24.29 60.81
N VAL A 16 -4.93 23.56 60.92
CA VAL A 16 -3.95 23.47 59.83
C VAL A 16 -4.54 22.58 58.76
N PHE A 17 -5.16 23.20 57.76
CA PHE A 17 -5.56 22.50 56.52
C PHE A 17 -4.28 22.18 55.75
N SER A 18 -3.75 20.97 55.93
CA SER A 18 -2.65 20.43 55.13
C SER A 18 -3.18 20.18 53.74
N PHE A 19 -2.99 21.16 52.85
CA PHE A 19 -3.29 21.03 51.42
C PHE A 19 -2.23 20.07 50.83
N ILE A 20 -2.54 18.78 50.80
CA ILE A 20 -1.77 17.79 50.04
C ILE A 20 -1.93 18.16 48.58
N PHE A 21 -1.01 18.97 48.06
CA PHE A 21 -0.80 19.18 46.64
C PHE A 21 -0.24 17.88 46.11
N MET A 22 -1.18 16.96 45.71
CA MET A 22 -0.84 15.74 45.00
C MET A 22 -0.21 16.19 43.68
N LEU A 23 1.11 16.22 43.64
CA LEU A 23 1.90 16.41 42.44
C LEU A 23 1.41 15.35 41.45
N LEU A 24 0.48 15.73 40.57
CA LEU A 24 0.22 15.09 39.33
C LEU A 24 1.50 15.21 38.48
N CYS A 25 2.49 14.37 38.81
CA CYS A 25 3.60 14.12 37.93
C CYS A 25 2.96 13.72 36.58
N PRO A 26 3.17 14.46 35.48
CA PRO A 26 2.73 13.99 34.20
C PRO A 26 3.40 12.63 34.00
N ARG A 27 2.61 11.54 34.09
CA ARG A 27 3.10 10.25 33.69
C ARG A 27 3.60 10.47 32.29
N SER A 28 4.91 10.40 32.10
CA SER A 28 5.48 10.15 30.80
C SER A 28 4.73 8.93 30.29
N LEU A 29 3.79 9.13 29.37
CA LEU A 29 3.10 8.05 28.71
C LEU A 29 4.20 7.31 27.94
N ALA A 30 4.73 6.25 28.58
CA ALA A 30 5.50 5.29 27.83
C ALA A 30 4.64 4.91 26.63
N THR A 31 5.21 4.95 25.44
CA THR A 31 4.47 4.51 24.24
C THR A 31 4.08 3.07 24.46
N ASP A 32 2.78 2.79 24.39
CA ASP A 32 2.25 1.47 24.71
C ASP A 32 2.66 0.45 23.63
N TYR A 33 2.90 0.93 22.38
CA TYR A 33 3.19 0.09 21.23
C TYR A 33 4.32 0.64 20.37
N THR A 34 5.06 -0.28 19.76
CA THR A 34 6.13 0.02 18.81
C THR A 34 5.91 -0.72 17.49
N ILE A 35 5.79 0.01 16.39
CA ILE A 35 5.63 -0.56 15.05
C ILE A 35 6.91 -0.36 14.24
N GLY A 36 7.44 -1.45 13.70
CA GLY A 36 8.53 -1.41 12.71
C GLY A 36 7.98 -1.11 11.31
N LEU A 37 8.47 -0.04 10.67
CA LEU A 37 8.11 0.29 9.28
C LEU A 37 9.15 -0.27 8.32
N ALA A 38 8.79 -1.33 7.61
CA ALA A 38 9.59 -1.96 6.56
C ALA A 38 9.07 -1.54 5.17
N THR A 39 9.10 -0.24 4.91
CA THR A 39 8.53 0.36 3.71
C THR A 39 9.46 0.22 2.51
N TRP A 40 8.88 -0.09 1.36
CA TRP A 40 9.55 -0.01 0.07
C TRP A 40 9.42 1.41 -0.48
N SER A 41 10.33 1.87 -1.32
CA SER A 41 10.26 3.22 -1.88
C SER A 41 9.04 3.42 -2.80
N GLY A 42 8.46 4.60 -2.79
CA GLY A 42 7.43 5.00 -3.76
C GLY A 42 5.97 4.96 -3.28
N TYR A 43 5.71 4.64 -2.00
CA TYR A 43 4.35 4.44 -1.49
C TYR A 43 3.96 5.33 -0.29
N PRO A 44 4.22 6.65 -0.31
CA PRO A 44 3.96 7.51 0.83
C PRO A 44 2.47 7.58 1.21
N GLN A 45 1.56 7.54 0.22
CA GLN A 45 0.12 7.56 0.47
C GLN A 45 -0.36 6.33 1.27
N CYS A 46 0.21 5.14 0.98
CA CYS A 46 -0.12 3.94 1.74
C CYS A 46 0.35 4.04 3.20
N VAL A 47 1.55 4.53 3.42
CA VAL A 47 2.07 4.76 4.78
C VAL A 47 1.24 5.81 5.52
N GLN A 48 0.79 6.85 4.82
CA GLN A 48 -0.08 7.88 5.40
C GLN A 48 -1.44 7.28 5.80
N GLY A 49 -2.11 6.56 4.91
CA GLY A 49 -3.38 5.90 5.22
C GLY A 49 -3.27 4.94 6.41
N PHE A 50 -2.18 4.18 6.51
CA PHE A 50 -1.89 3.31 7.64
C PHE A 50 -1.80 4.08 8.97
N LYS A 51 -1.05 5.18 8.98
CA LYS A 51 -0.90 6.03 10.16
C LYS A 51 -2.20 6.72 10.56
N ASP A 52 -2.97 7.17 9.59
CA ASP A 52 -4.24 7.87 9.83
C ASP A 52 -5.29 6.93 10.45
N ALA A 53 -5.38 5.69 9.98
CA ALA A 53 -6.26 4.68 10.57
C ALA A 53 -5.89 4.37 12.03
N LEU A 54 -4.60 4.17 12.32
CA LEU A 54 -4.11 3.97 13.67
C LEU A 54 -4.44 5.17 14.58
N SER A 55 -4.23 6.39 14.09
CA SER A 55 -4.57 7.62 14.81
C SER A 55 -6.07 7.73 15.11
N THR A 56 -6.91 7.38 14.15
CA THR A 56 -8.40 7.34 14.32
C THR A 56 -8.81 6.34 15.40
N ARG A 57 -8.07 5.24 15.54
CA ARG A 57 -8.28 4.24 16.59
C ARG A 57 -7.61 4.61 17.93
N GLY A 58 -7.07 5.83 18.07
CA GLY A 58 -6.45 6.33 19.30
C GLY A 58 -4.98 5.96 19.48
N LEU A 59 -4.36 5.32 18.48
CA LEU A 59 -2.93 5.01 18.46
C LEU A 59 -2.14 6.14 17.80
N VAL A 60 -1.87 7.22 18.55
CA VAL A 60 -1.26 8.43 18.04
C VAL A 60 0.27 8.37 18.19
N GLU A 61 1.00 8.64 17.08
CA GLU A 61 2.47 8.72 17.10
C GLU A 61 2.97 9.76 18.11
N GLY A 62 3.96 9.39 18.93
CA GLY A 62 4.51 10.22 19.99
C GLY A 62 3.69 10.23 21.30
N LYS A 63 2.57 9.51 21.36
CA LYS A 63 1.77 9.29 22.58
C LYS A 63 1.69 7.81 22.92
N GLN A 64 0.72 7.09 22.32
CA GLN A 64 0.54 5.65 22.52
C GLN A 64 1.42 4.81 21.59
N LEU A 65 1.97 5.41 20.53
CA LEU A 65 2.63 4.70 19.46
C LEU A 65 3.98 5.31 19.08
N THR A 66 4.96 4.44 18.87
CA THR A 66 6.27 4.78 18.28
C THR A 66 6.46 4.02 16.98
N PHE A 67 6.91 4.70 15.93
CA PHE A 67 7.36 4.06 14.71
C PHE A 67 8.89 3.96 14.67
N ILE A 68 9.40 2.74 14.42
CA ILE A 68 10.80 2.53 14.07
C ILE A 68 10.90 2.47 12.56
N GLN A 69 11.36 3.57 11.95
CA GLN A 69 11.53 3.64 10.51
C GLN A 69 12.79 2.88 10.08
N GLY A 70 12.62 1.90 9.21
CA GLY A 70 13.71 1.32 8.44
C GLY A 70 14.23 2.29 7.36
N ALA A 71 15.37 1.98 6.76
CA ALA A 71 15.81 2.70 5.57
C ALA A 71 14.83 2.46 4.42
N ILE A 72 14.47 3.53 3.70
CA ILE A 72 13.56 3.41 2.55
C ILE A 72 14.40 3.11 1.31
N GLY A 73 14.09 2.02 0.63
CA GLY A 73 14.78 1.65 -0.61
C GLY A 73 14.01 0.62 -1.43
N GLY A 74 14.32 0.56 -2.72
CA GLY A 74 13.64 -0.29 -3.70
C GLY A 74 14.43 -1.54 -4.10
N ASP A 75 15.28 -2.10 -3.24
CA ASP A 75 16.03 -3.31 -3.52
C ASP A 75 15.99 -4.34 -2.37
N LYS A 76 16.20 -5.60 -2.73
CA LYS A 76 16.12 -6.73 -1.79
C LYS A 76 17.23 -6.72 -0.72
N ILE A 77 18.42 -6.18 -1.05
CA ILE A 77 19.57 -6.14 -0.12
C ILE A 77 19.25 -5.14 1.00
N LEU A 78 18.79 -3.95 0.64
CA LEU A 78 18.41 -2.93 1.61
C LEU A 78 17.23 -3.40 2.48
N GLN A 79 16.21 -4.02 1.89
CA GLN A 79 15.08 -4.56 2.63
C GLN A 79 15.52 -5.63 3.65
N ARG A 80 16.47 -6.49 3.31
CA ARG A 80 17.04 -7.47 4.25
C ARG A 80 17.82 -6.81 5.39
N LYS A 81 18.52 -5.70 5.12
CA LYS A 81 19.17 -4.90 6.19
C LYS A 81 18.11 -4.29 7.14
N VAL A 82 17.01 -3.77 6.59
CA VAL A 82 15.88 -3.25 7.38
C VAL A 82 15.29 -4.36 8.25
N ALA A 83 14.98 -5.52 7.69
CA ALA A 83 14.44 -6.66 8.42
C ALA A 83 15.35 -7.08 9.58
N ASN A 84 16.66 -7.20 9.34
CA ASN A 84 17.65 -7.55 10.37
C ASN A 84 17.79 -6.47 11.45
N LYS A 85 17.61 -5.18 11.11
CA LYS A 85 17.57 -4.10 12.09
C LYS A 85 16.31 -4.20 12.96
N LEU A 86 15.15 -4.36 12.36
CA LEU A 86 13.87 -4.48 13.07
C LEU A 86 13.84 -5.70 13.98
N LYS A 87 14.35 -6.85 13.53
CA LYS A 87 14.46 -8.08 14.35
C LYS A 87 15.18 -7.87 15.68
N LYS A 88 16.12 -6.91 15.76
CA LYS A 88 16.90 -6.61 16.98
C LYS A 88 16.21 -5.61 17.91
N GLN A 89 15.07 -5.07 17.50
CA GLN A 89 14.29 -4.12 18.28
C GLN A 89 13.15 -4.83 19.01
N ASN A 90 12.71 -4.24 20.12
CA ASN A 90 11.46 -4.68 20.76
C ASN A 90 10.29 -4.02 20.02
N ILE A 91 9.67 -4.75 19.10
CA ILE A 91 8.56 -4.29 18.27
C ILE A 91 7.35 -5.20 18.44
N ASP A 92 6.16 -4.59 18.49
CA ASP A 92 4.89 -5.28 18.67
C ASP A 92 4.28 -5.72 17.33
N LEU A 93 4.66 -5.04 16.23
CA LEU A 93 4.14 -5.30 14.90
C LEU A 93 5.11 -4.76 13.84
N VAL A 94 5.17 -5.41 12.67
CA VAL A 94 5.82 -4.88 11.47
C VAL A 94 4.78 -4.52 10.43
N PHE A 95 4.84 -3.29 9.90
CA PHE A 95 4.15 -2.90 8.67
C PHE A 95 5.08 -3.05 7.48
N SER A 96 4.68 -3.84 6.49
CA SER A 96 5.49 -4.19 5.32
C SER A 96 4.80 -3.85 4.01
N LEU A 97 5.56 -3.40 3.02
CA LEU A 97 5.05 -3.04 1.69
C LEU A 97 5.65 -3.91 0.59
N THR A 98 4.83 -4.15 -0.42
CA THR A 98 5.11 -4.89 -1.66
C THR A 98 5.35 -6.39 -1.49
N THR A 99 5.13 -7.17 -2.55
CA THR A 99 5.39 -8.61 -2.53
C THR A 99 6.85 -8.94 -2.22
N PRO A 100 7.86 -8.38 -2.94
CA PRO A 100 9.26 -8.69 -2.63
C PRO A 100 9.70 -8.18 -1.26
N GLY A 101 9.17 -7.05 -0.81
CA GLY A 101 9.46 -6.51 0.51
C GLY A 101 8.93 -7.40 1.63
N THR A 102 7.67 -7.81 1.54
CA THR A 102 7.01 -8.65 2.54
C THR A 102 7.58 -10.06 2.59
N THR A 103 7.98 -10.63 1.45
CA THR A 103 8.67 -11.92 1.42
C THR A 103 9.94 -11.90 2.27
N ILE A 104 10.76 -10.86 2.13
CA ILE A 104 12.00 -10.72 2.90
C ILE A 104 11.71 -10.51 4.39
N ILE A 105 10.67 -9.74 4.73
CA ILE A 105 10.26 -9.51 6.12
C ILE A 105 9.79 -10.83 6.75
N LYS A 106 8.96 -11.62 6.06
CA LYS A 106 8.49 -12.95 6.51
C LYS A 106 9.67 -13.91 6.78
N GLU A 107 10.71 -13.89 5.95
CA GLU A 107 11.89 -14.75 6.13
C GLU A 107 12.74 -14.40 7.37
N VAL A 108 12.73 -13.15 7.81
CA VAL A 108 13.66 -12.64 8.83
C VAL A 108 13.01 -12.38 10.18
N ILE A 109 11.81 -11.84 10.20
CA ILE A 109 11.07 -11.49 11.41
C ILE A 109 10.53 -12.77 12.08
N PRO A 110 10.66 -12.90 13.41
CA PRO A 110 10.14 -14.05 14.14
C PRO A 110 8.63 -14.24 13.97
N THR A 111 8.18 -15.49 13.94
CA THR A 111 6.76 -15.85 13.71
C THR A 111 5.82 -15.40 14.83
N ASN A 112 6.33 -15.07 16.01
CA ASN A 112 5.54 -14.48 17.09
C ASN A 112 5.35 -12.97 16.98
N THR A 113 5.98 -12.31 16.01
CA THR A 113 5.78 -10.87 15.74
C THR A 113 4.79 -10.74 14.59
N PRO A 114 3.61 -10.11 14.79
CA PRO A 114 2.64 -9.85 13.74
C PRO A 114 3.24 -9.02 12.59
N ILE A 115 2.86 -9.38 11.38
CA ILE A 115 3.23 -8.63 10.17
C ILE A 115 1.94 -8.22 9.45
N VAL A 116 1.71 -6.90 9.37
CA VAL A 116 0.65 -6.35 8.52
C VAL A 116 1.27 -5.90 7.21
N PHE A 117 0.82 -6.48 6.12
CA PHE A 117 1.31 -6.11 4.79
C PHE A 117 0.32 -5.22 4.03
N SER A 118 0.83 -4.45 3.07
CA SER A 118 0.01 -3.74 2.09
C SER A 118 0.68 -3.73 0.72
N ILE A 119 -0.13 -3.48 -0.33
CA ILE A 119 0.34 -3.45 -1.72
C ILE A 119 1.04 -4.76 -2.12
N VAL A 120 0.45 -5.89 -1.72
CA VAL A 120 0.85 -7.23 -2.17
C VAL A 120 -0.21 -7.75 -3.13
N THR A 121 0.14 -7.91 -4.42
CA THR A 121 -0.87 -8.18 -5.46
C THR A 121 -1.46 -9.59 -5.35
N TYR A 122 -0.64 -10.61 -5.13
CA TYR A 122 -1.05 -12.01 -5.04
C TYR A 122 -0.50 -12.65 -3.78
N PRO A 123 -1.05 -12.33 -2.58
CA PRO A 123 -0.44 -12.76 -1.32
C PRO A 123 -0.47 -14.29 -1.15
N ALA A 124 -1.55 -14.97 -1.56
CA ALA A 124 -1.65 -16.42 -1.49
C ALA A 124 -0.73 -17.10 -2.52
N ASP A 125 -0.84 -16.74 -3.80
CA ASP A 125 0.01 -17.33 -4.85
C ASP A 125 1.51 -17.07 -4.66
N SER A 126 1.86 -16.00 -3.93
CA SER A 126 3.25 -15.69 -3.56
C SER A 126 3.72 -16.41 -2.30
N GLY A 127 2.88 -17.26 -1.70
CA GLY A 127 3.20 -18.03 -0.50
C GLY A 127 3.32 -17.21 0.78
N LEU A 128 2.71 -16.03 0.83
CA LEU A 128 2.71 -15.18 2.02
C LEU A 128 1.62 -15.57 3.01
N ILE A 129 0.43 -15.91 2.51
CA ILE A 129 -0.72 -16.39 3.27
C ILE A 129 -1.32 -17.62 2.57
N GLU A 130 -2.16 -18.40 3.25
CA GLU A 130 -2.85 -19.53 2.63
C GLU A 130 -4.01 -19.07 1.75
N SER A 131 -4.86 -18.19 2.28
CA SER A 131 -5.96 -17.55 1.55
C SER A 131 -6.24 -16.15 2.11
N PHE A 132 -7.18 -15.42 1.52
CA PHE A 132 -7.60 -14.12 2.05
C PHE A 132 -8.37 -14.27 3.36
N GLU A 133 -9.16 -15.34 3.49
CA GLU A 133 -9.99 -15.64 4.67
C GLU A 133 -9.15 -16.14 5.86
N TYR A 134 -8.05 -16.84 5.57
CA TYR A 134 -7.18 -17.42 6.56
C TYR A 134 -5.71 -17.38 6.14
N SER A 135 -4.88 -16.71 6.90
CA SER A 135 -3.47 -16.56 6.56
C SER A 135 -2.62 -17.80 6.87
N GLY A 136 -2.99 -18.60 7.87
CA GLY A 136 -2.23 -19.75 8.35
C GLY A 136 -0.91 -19.41 9.03
N ASN A 137 -0.69 -18.13 9.36
CA ASN A 137 0.56 -17.64 9.94
C ASN A 137 0.39 -16.26 10.60
N ASN A 138 1.52 -15.59 10.92
CA ASN A 138 1.54 -14.28 11.56
C ASN A 138 1.37 -13.09 10.59
N LEU A 139 0.91 -13.31 9.37
CA LEU A 139 0.69 -12.27 8.36
C LEU A 139 -0.80 -12.01 8.14
N VAL A 140 -1.16 -10.75 7.92
CA VAL A 140 -2.46 -10.30 7.40
C VAL A 140 -2.27 -8.99 6.67
N GLY A 141 -3.14 -8.63 5.75
CA GLY A 141 -2.98 -7.33 5.11
C GLY A 141 -3.88 -7.06 3.92
N THR A 142 -3.46 -6.12 3.09
CA THR A 142 -4.24 -5.63 1.95
C THR A 142 -3.53 -5.86 0.63
N SER A 143 -4.32 -6.28 -0.35
CA SER A 143 -3.84 -6.53 -1.70
C SER A 143 -4.28 -5.41 -2.66
N ASN A 144 -3.37 -5.02 -3.54
CA ASN A 144 -3.67 -4.14 -4.67
C ASN A 144 -4.11 -4.91 -5.93
N TYR A 145 -4.47 -6.17 -5.78
CA TYR A 145 -5.05 -6.94 -6.88
C TYR A 145 -6.36 -6.33 -7.34
N VAL A 146 -6.49 -6.16 -8.63
CA VAL A 146 -7.75 -5.86 -9.31
C VAL A 146 -8.06 -7.04 -10.23
N PRO A 147 -9.27 -7.60 -10.21
CA PRO A 147 -9.63 -8.69 -11.11
C PRO A 147 -9.36 -8.31 -12.57
N LEU A 148 -8.52 -9.10 -13.23
CA LEU A 148 -7.93 -8.74 -14.55
C LEU A 148 -8.96 -8.59 -15.66
N PHE A 149 -10.15 -9.19 -15.53
CA PHE A 149 -11.22 -9.01 -16.50
C PHE A 149 -11.67 -7.55 -16.60
N HIS A 150 -11.64 -6.79 -15.50
CA HIS A 150 -11.94 -5.34 -15.52
C HIS A 150 -10.99 -4.57 -16.45
N SER A 151 -9.69 -4.88 -16.39
CA SER A 151 -8.69 -4.23 -17.24
C SER A 151 -8.86 -4.61 -18.72
N ILE A 152 -9.21 -5.87 -18.98
CA ILE A 152 -9.39 -6.38 -20.36
C ILE A 152 -10.69 -5.85 -20.96
N ASP A 153 -11.79 -5.85 -20.19
CA ASP A 153 -13.06 -5.31 -20.61
C ASP A 153 -12.97 -3.79 -20.85
N LEU A 154 -12.24 -3.06 -19.98
CA LEU A 154 -11.91 -1.66 -20.21
C LEU A 154 -11.15 -1.44 -21.51
N LEU A 155 -10.07 -2.21 -21.72
CA LEU A 155 -9.26 -2.11 -22.95
C LEU A 155 -10.11 -2.30 -24.20
N LEU A 156 -10.93 -3.36 -24.23
CA LEU A 156 -11.73 -3.69 -25.41
C LEU A 156 -12.94 -2.76 -25.58
N ALA A 157 -13.44 -2.15 -24.51
CA ALA A 157 -14.47 -1.13 -24.63
C ALA A 157 -13.90 0.18 -25.22
N VAL A 158 -12.68 0.56 -24.88
CA VAL A 158 -12.04 1.80 -25.36
C VAL A 158 -11.33 1.60 -26.69
N LEU A 159 -10.67 0.46 -26.89
CA LEU A 159 -9.88 0.13 -28.10
C LEU A 159 -10.33 -1.23 -28.68
N PRO A 160 -11.55 -1.31 -29.27
CA PRO A 160 -12.15 -2.58 -29.69
C PRO A 160 -11.41 -3.26 -30.85
N THR A 161 -10.56 -2.55 -31.56
CA THR A 161 -9.77 -3.08 -32.69
C THR A 161 -8.43 -3.66 -32.29
N THR A 162 -8.10 -3.70 -30.99
CA THR A 162 -6.84 -4.24 -30.47
C THR A 162 -6.65 -5.71 -30.86
N LYS A 163 -5.54 -6.03 -31.51
CA LYS A 163 -5.14 -7.37 -31.95
C LYS A 163 -3.84 -7.86 -31.30
N SER A 164 -3.04 -6.94 -30.78
CA SER A 164 -1.73 -7.24 -30.21
C SER A 164 -1.40 -6.33 -29.02
N VAL A 165 -0.76 -6.89 -27.99
CA VAL A 165 -0.34 -6.17 -26.81
C VAL A 165 1.07 -6.57 -26.40
N ALA A 166 1.81 -5.64 -25.79
CA ALA A 166 3.07 -5.93 -25.10
C ALA A 166 2.88 -5.73 -23.61
N ILE A 167 3.17 -6.75 -22.80
CA ILE A 167 3.09 -6.69 -21.34
C ILE A 167 4.49 -6.52 -20.78
N PHE A 168 4.75 -5.38 -20.18
CA PHE A 168 6.03 -5.06 -19.56
C PHE A 168 6.02 -5.38 -18.07
N HIS A 169 7.03 -6.13 -17.63
CA HIS A 169 7.15 -6.50 -16.22
C HIS A 169 8.59 -6.65 -15.78
N ARG A 170 8.83 -6.43 -14.48
CA ARG A 170 10.14 -6.63 -13.88
C ARG A 170 10.47 -8.11 -13.74
N ASN A 171 11.70 -8.50 -14.15
CA ASN A 171 12.19 -9.84 -13.91
C ASN A 171 12.37 -10.14 -12.40
N GLY A 172 12.08 -11.37 -11.99
CA GLY A 172 12.32 -11.86 -10.63
C GLY A 172 11.34 -11.37 -9.55
N GLU A 173 10.21 -10.76 -9.93
CA GLU A 173 9.11 -10.47 -9.01
C GLU A 173 7.94 -11.44 -9.21
N PRO A 174 7.52 -12.20 -8.17
CA PRO A 174 6.45 -13.20 -8.28
C PRO A 174 5.12 -12.62 -8.77
N ASN A 175 4.70 -11.47 -8.20
CA ASN A 175 3.44 -10.81 -8.55
C ASN A 175 3.35 -10.46 -10.03
N SER A 176 4.38 -9.86 -10.62
CA SER A 176 4.34 -9.49 -12.04
C SER A 176 4.39 -10.70 -12.97
N LYS A 177 5.12 -11.75 -12.60
CA LYS A 177 5.11 -13.02 -13.33
C LYS A 177 3.72 -13.67 -13.35
N ILE A 178 3.05 -13.73 -12.19
CA ILE A 178 1.68 -14.25 -12.06
C ILE A 178 0.71 -13.39 -12.88
N GLN A 179 0.79 -12.06 -12.77
CA GLN A 179 -0.07 -11.12 -13.48
C GLN A 179 0.08 -11.27 -14.99
N THR A 180 1.33 -11.32 -15.51
CA THR A 180 1.63 -11.49 -16.93
C THR A 180 1.09 -12.82 -17.46
N ALA A 181 1.28 -13.92 -16.72
CA ALA A 181 0.77 -15.22 -17.11
C ALA A 181 -0.77 -15.25 -17.18
N ASN A 182 -1.44 -14.60 -16.24
CA ASN A 182 -2.89 -14.50 -16.20
C ASN A 182 -3.42 -13.61 -17.33
N LEU A 183 -2.87 -12.41 -17.54
CA LEU A 183 -3.21 -11.53 -18.66
C LEU A 183 -3.03 -12.23 -19.99
N SER A 184 -1.91 -12.91 -20.18
CA SER A 184 -1.63 -13.67 -21.42
C SER A 184 -2.68 -14.73 -21.71
N ARG A 185 -3.14 -15.46 -20.68
CA ARG A 185 -4.24 -16.44 -20.83
C ARG A 185 -5.57 -15.79 -21.24
N TYR A 186 -5.91 -14.64 -20.64
CA TYR A 186 -7.13 -13.92 -20.98
C TYR A 186 -7.08 -13.34 -22.40
N PHE A 187 -5.99 -12.69 -22.79
CA PHE A 187 -5.83 -12.17 -24.15
C PHE A 187 -5.82 -13.26 -25.20
N LYS A 188 -5.17 -14.40 -24.92
CA LYS A 188 -5.21 -15.57 -25.81
C LYS A 188 -6.65 -16.08 -26.06
N LYS A 189 -7.50 -16.10 -25.02
CA LYS A 189 -8.92 -16.46 -25.16
C LYS A 189 -9.71 -15.47 -26.05
N LYS A 190 -9.24 -14.23 -26.16
CA LYS A 190 -9.81 -13.18 -27.02
C LYS A 190 -9.12 -13.10 -28.40
N ALA A 191 -8.25 -14.06 -28.75
CA ALA A 191 -7.45 -14.08 -29.97
C ALA A 191 -6.53 -12.85 -30.13
N ILE A 192 -6.11 -12.22 -29.02
CA ILE A 192 -5.17 -11.10 -29.02
C ILE A 192 -3.75 -11.65 -28.81
N LYS A 193 -2.83 -11.25 -29.70
CA LYS A 193 -1.41 -11.63 -29.62
C LYS A 193 -0.75 -10.93 -28.43
N VAL A 194 0.02 -11.66 -27.65
CA VAL A 194 0.76 -11.12 -26.49
C VAL A 194 2.25 -11.25 -26.72
N THR A 195 2.96 -10.15 -26.52
CA THR A 195 4.42 -10.10 -26.39
C THR A 195 4.76 -9.88 -24.91
N ASP A 196 5.35 -10.89 -24.27
CA ASP A 196 5.82 -10.84 -22.89
C ASP A 196 7.20 -10.18 -22.86
N VAL A 197 7.35 -9.08 -22.11
CA VAL A 197 8.55 -8.24 -22.07
C VAL A 197 9.08 -8.13 -20.65
N SER A 198 9.90 -9.12 -20.27
CA SER A 198 10.63 -9.10 -19.01
C SER A 198 11.83 -8.15 -19.08
N VAL A 199 12.03 -7.32 -18.06
CA VAL A 199 13.10 -6.32 -17.99
C VAL A 199 13.71 -6.23 -16.59
N GLU A 200 15.00 -5.87 -16.54
CA GLU A 200 15.74 -5.72 -15.29
C GLU A 200 15.74 -4.25 -14.79
N ASN A 201 15.69 -3.30 -15.71
CA ASN A 201 15.85 -1.88 -15.41
C ASN A 201 15.21 -0.97 -16.47
N ILE A 202 15.15 0.34 -16.18
CA ILE A 202 14.52 1.35 -17.04
C ILE A 202 15.21 1.47 -18.41
N LYS A 203 16.53 1.29 -18.48
CA LYS A 203 17.28 1.38 -19.76
C LYS A 203 16.83 0.24 -20.70
N GLU A 204 16.77 -0.96 -20.18
CA GLU A 204 16.32 -2.13 -20.93
C GLU A 204 14.85 -2.01 -21.33
N LEU A 205 14.01 -1.49 -20.41
CA LEU A 205 12.61 -1.20 -20.67
C LEU A 205 12.45 -0.26 -21.88
N LYS A 206 13.13 0.89 -21.88
CA LYS A 206 13.10 1.85 -23.01
C LYS A 206 13.54 1.20 -24.31
N MET A 207 14.62 0.45 -24.32
CA MET A 207 15.16 -0.21 -25.51
C MET A 207 14.13 -1.21 -26.10
N LYS A 208 13.58 -2.10 -25.25
CA LYS A 208 12.60 -3.11 -25.69
C LYS A 208 11.28 -2.48 -26.10
N ALA A 209 10.81 -1.47 -25.39
CA ALA A 209 9.58 -0.75 -25.76
C ALA A 209 9.72 -0.01 -27.10
N THR A 210 10.86 0.64 -27.35
CA THR A 210 11.13 1.30 -28.64
C THR A 210 11.08 0.33 -29.80
N ALA A 211 11.60 -0.89 -29.63
CA ALA A 211 11.55 -1.91 -30.66
C ALA A 211 10.15 -2.44 -30.97
N LEU A 212 9.19 -2.22 -30.08
CA LEU A 212 7.81 -2.68 -30.20
C LEU A 212 6.83 -1.59 -30.67
N ILE A 213 7.33 -0.37 -30.88
CA ILE A 213 6.53 0.72 -31.49
C ILE A 213 6.13 0.27 -32.90
N ASN A 214 4.84 0.39 -33.23
CA ASN A 214 4.20 -0.10 -34.45
C ASN A 214 4.16 -1.63 -34.65
N GLU A 215 4.69 -2.41 -33.71
CA GLU A 215 4.60 -3.88 -33.73
C GLU A 215 3.42 -4.41 -32.90
N VAL A 216 2.94 -3.59 -31.95
CA VAL A 216 1.80 -3.90 -31.10
C VAL A 216 0.85 -2.69 -31.02
N ASP A 217 -0.42 -2.96 -30.65
CA ASP A 217 -1.44 -1.91 -30.58
C ASP A 217 -1.45 -1.18 -29.23
N VAL A 218 -1.05 -1.88 -28.15
CA VAL A 218 -1.15 -1.36 -26.77
C VAL A 218 0.02 -1.83 -25.91
N PHE A 219 0.57 -0.95 -25.13
CA PHE A 219 1.46 -1.30 -24.03
C PHE A 219 0.66 -1.56 -22.74
N ILE A 220 1.05 -2.58 -21.98
CA ILE A 220 0.44 -2.94 -20.71
C ILE A 220 1.52 -2.95 -19.63
N THR A 221 1.26 -2.31 -18.51
CA THR A 221 2.16 -2.33 -17.35
C THR A 221 1.59 -3.22 -16.24
N THR A 222 2.47 -3.82 -15.47
CA THR A 222 2.11 -4.65 -14.31
C THR A 222 2.33 -3.90 -13.00
N THR A 223 1.84 -4.49 -11.90
CA THR A 223 1.96 -3.93 -10.55
C THR A 223 3.31 -4.25 -9.90
N ASP A 224 4.40 -4.21 -10.65
CA ASP A 224 5.74 -4.46 -10.11
C ASP A 224 6.45 -3.20 -9.62
N THR A 225 7.51 -3.41 -8.86
CA THR A 225 8.23 -2.31 -8.22
C THR A 225 9.06 -1.47 -9.19
N LEU A 226 9.40 -1.97 -10.38
CA LEU A 226 10.09 -1.18 -11.41
C LEU A 226 9.11 -0.21 -12.09
N MET A 227 7.94 -0.71 -12.50
CA MET A 227 6.90 0.13 -13.13
C MET A 227 6.45 1.22 -12.17
N GLN A 228 6.11 0.86 -10.93
CA GLN A 228 5.68 1.82 -9.91
C GLN A 228 6.80 2.74 -9.42
N GLY A 229 8.06 2.30 -9.50
CA GLY A 229 9.26 3.05 -9.13
C GLY A 229 9.78 4.04 -10.17
N GLY A 230 9.00 4.31 -11.23
CA GLY A 230 9.34 5.28 -12.29
C GLY A 230 9.59 4.67 -13.67
N GLY A 231 9.58 3.35 -13.81
CA GLY A 231 9.69 2.69 -15.12
C GLY A 231 8.57 3.10 -16.07
N GLU A 232 7.36 3.27 -15.56
CA GLU A 232 6.21 3.65 -16.37
C GLU A 232 6.35 5.04 -17.01
N LEU A 233 7.05 6.00 -16.37
CA LEU A 233 7.37 7.30 -16.97
C LEU A 233 8.13 7.16 -18.30
N ALA A 234 9.02 6.15 -18.37
CA ALA A 234 9.78 5.88 -19.59
C ALA A 234 8.89 5.40 -20.75
N LEU A 235 7.84 4.65 -20.44
CA LEU A 235 6.83 4.22 -21.42
C LEU A 235 5.90 5.36 -21.81
N ILE A 236 5.54 6.25 -20.88
CA ILE A 236 4.69 7.42 -21.12
C ILE A 236 5.35 8.37 -22.13
N GLU A 237 6.65 8.64 -22.02
CA GLU A 237 7.39 9.45 -23.01
C GLU A 237 7.27 8.88 -24.42
N LEU A 238 7.44 7.55 -24.58
CA LEU A 238 7.28 6.86 -25.87
C LEU A 238 5.83 6.86 -26.34
N SER A 239 4.89 6.62 -25.43
CA SER A 239 3.45 6.63 -25.70
C SER A 239 2.99 7.95 -26.31
N LEU A 240 3.31 9.05 -25.67
CA LEU A 240 2.89 10.40 -26.12
C LEU A 240 3.57 10.82 -27.44
N THR A 241 4.81 10.35 -27.67
CA THR A 241 5.55 10.67 -28.89
C THR A 241 5.05 9.87 -30.09
N HIS A 242 4.73 8.58 -29.88
CA HIS A 242 4.40 7.64 -30.96
C HIS A 242 2.90 7.26 -31.00
N LYS A 243 2.08 7.93 -30.19
CA LYS A 243 0.63 7.65 -30.05
C LYS A 243 0.32 6.19 -29.69
N MET A 244 1.14 5.62 -28.81
CA MET A 244 0.99 4.24 -28.34
C MET A 244 0.19 4.23 -27.03
N PRO A 245 -1.04 3.69 -26.98
CA PRO A 245 -1.83 3.62 -25.73
C PRO A 245 -1.14 2.78 -24.66
N ILE A 246 -1.30 3.17 -23.39
CA ILE A 246 -0.86 2.39 -22.22
C ILE A 246 -2.08 2.04 -21.39
N LEU A 247 -2.35 0.74 -21.23
CA LEU A 247 -3.20 0.21 -20.17
C LEU A 247 -2.34 0.02 -18.91
N SER A 248 -2.54 0.87 -17.93
CA SER A 248 -1.76 0.87 -16.71
C SER A 248 -2.47 0.11 -15.57
N ALA A 249 -1.69 -0.63 -14.77
CA ALA A 249 -2.13 -1.21 -13.52
C ALA A 249 -1.81 -0.30 -12.30
N ASN A 250 -1.36 0.95 -12.52
CA ASN A 250 -0.82 1.82 -11.49
C ASN A 250 -1.49 3.21 -11.52
N LYS A 251 -2.16 3.59 -10.42
CA LYS A 251 -2.83 4.89 -10.30
C LYS A 251 -1.87 6.05 -10.62
N LYS A 252 -0.68 6.05 -9.99
CA LYS A 252 0.34 7.08 -10.21
C LYS A 252 0.80 7.15 -11.68
N GLY A 253 0.91 6.01 -12.36
CA GLY A 253 1.25 5.99 -13.79
C GLY A 253 0.19 6.71 -14.63
N ILE A 254 -1.09 6.49 -14.35
CA ILE A 254 -2.18 7.16 -15.07
C ILE A 254 -2.18 8.67 -14.76
N GLU A 255 -2.01 9.06 -13.49
CA GLU A 255 -1.88 10.46 -13.08
C GLU A 255 -0.71 11.17 -13.79
N GLN A 256 0.35 10.44 -14.13
CA GLN A 256 1.55 10.95 -14.80
C GLN A 256 1.49 10.89 -16.34
N GLY A 257 0.46 10.29 -16.93
CA GLY A 257 0.27 10.28 -18.38
C GLY A 257 0.10 8.91 -19.03
N ALA A 258 0.04 7.80 -18.30
CA ALA A 258 -0.45 6.55 -18.88
C ALA A 258 -1.92 6.72 -19.28
N THR A 259 -2.37 6.04 -20.34
CA THR A 259 -3.62 6.41 -21.02
C THR A 259 -4.85 6.17 -20.18
N PHE A 260 -5.00 4.96 -19.63
CA PHE A 260 -6.11 4.55 -18.76
C PHE A 260 -5.79 3.25 -18.01
N GLY A 261 -6.61 2.90 -17.04
CA GLY A 261 -6.49 1.63 -16.33
C GLY A 261 -7.51 1.44 -15.22
N VAL A 262 -7.49 0.24 -14.64
CA VAL A 262 -8.28 -0.09 -13.45
C VAL A 262 -7.32 -0.35 -12.30
N VAL A 263 -7.47 0.41 -11.22
CA VAL A 263 -6.45 0.50 -10.17
C VAL A 263 -7.04 0.48 -8.76
N ALA A 264 -6.22 0.07 -7.80
CA ALA A 264 -6.48 0.24 -6.38
C ALA A 264 -5.87 1.57 -5.87
N ASP A 265 -6.50 2.16 -4.86
CA ASP A 265 -6.01 3.37 -4.19
C ASP A 265 -5.10 2.99 -3.01
N PHE A 266 -3.86 3.41 -3.05
CA PHE A 266 -2.87 3.04 -2.04
C PHE A 266 -3.12 3.66 -0.66
N TYR A 267 -3.75 4.84 -0.61
CA TYR A 267 -4.15 5.41 0.67
C TYR A 267 -5.22 4.54 1.35
N GLN A 268 -6.23 4.11 0.60
CA GLN A 268 -7.28 3.22 1.10
C GLN A 268 -6.72 1.87 1.55
N LEU A 269 -5.82 1.28 0.77
CA LEU A 269 -5.14 0.03 1.17
C LEU A 269 -4.35 0.21 2.47
N GLY A 270 -3.65 1.32 2.61
CA GLY A 270 -2.95 1.67 3.84
C GLY A 270 -3.90 1.83 5.03
N ASN A 271 -5.01 2.53 4.82
CA ASN A 271 -6.03 2.75 5.85
C ASN A 271 -6.62 1.41 6.33
N MET A 272 -7.01 0.53 5.42
CA MET A 272 -7.51 -0.81 5.75
C MET A 272 -6.45 -1.64 6.52
N ALA A 273 -5.18 -1.55 6.13
CA ALA A 273 -4.09 -2.21 6.83
C ALA A 273 -3.87 -1.64 8.24
N GLY A 274 -4.06 -0.33 8.41
CA GLY A 274 -4.00 0.34 9.72
C GLY A 274 -5.12 -0.12 10.67
N GLU A 275 -6.33 -0.34 10.16
CA GLU A 275 -7.43 -0.94 10.93
C GLU A 275 -7.08 -2.36 11.41
N MET A 276 -6.49 -3.19 10.51
CA MET A 276 -6.02 -4.54 10.91
C MET A 276 -4.95 -4.47 11.99
N ALA A 277 -3.99 -3.54 11.86
CA ALA A 277 -2.96 -3.33 12.87
C ALA A 277 -3.55 -2.88 14.22
N ALA A 278 -4.55 -2.01 14.21
CA ALA A 278 -5.26 -1.59 15.42
C ALA A 278 -5.97 -2.76 16.10
N HIS A 279 -6.64 -3.65 15.34
CA HIS A 279 -7.24 -4.88 15.89
C HIS A 279 -6.21 -5.79 16.56
N ILE A 280 -5.03 -5.96 15.95
CA ILE A 280 -3.95 -6.76 16.55
C ILE A 280 -3.44 -6.13 17.83
N LEU A 281 -3.19 -4.81 17.84
CA LEU A 281 -2.59 -4.13 18.98
C LEU A 281 -3.55 -3.91 20.14
N LEU A 282 -4.78 -3.44 19.87
CA LEU A 282 -5.76 -3.07 20.87
C LEU A 282 -6.60 -4.27 21.34
N ASP A 283 -7.12 -5.04 20.39
CA ASP A 283 -8.07 -6.12 20.66
C ASP A 283 -7.35 -7.48 20.84
N LYS A 284 -6.01 -7.51 20.67
CA LYS A 284 -5.16 -8.72 20.76
C LYS A 284 -5.58 -9.82 19.79
N ALA A 285 -6.17 -9.42 18.65
CA ALA A 285 -6.54 -10.35 17.60
C ALA A 285 -5.30 -11.02 16.98
N LEU A 286 -5.38 -12.30 16.69
CA LEU A 286 -4.32 -13.00 15.97
C LEU A 286 -4.39 -12.65 14.48
N PRO A 287 -3.27 -12.44 13.78
CA PRO A 287 -3.28 -12.16 12.34
C PRO A 287 -4.10 -13.17 11.51
N GLU A 288 -4.01 -14.45 11.84
CA GLU A 288 -4.76 -15.53 11.18
C GLU A 288 -6.28 -15.50 11.41
N SER A 289 -6.75 -14.75 12.41
CA SER A 289 -8.19 -14.56 12.67
C SER A 289 -8.77 -13.33 11.97
N ILE A 290 -7.94 -12.58 11.26
CA ILE A 290 -8.33 -11.38 10.50
C ILE A 290 -8.23 -11.71 9.01
N GLU A 291 -9.30 -11.45 8.25
CA GLU A 291 -9.29 -11.61 6.80
C GLU A 291 -8.42 -10.54 6.13
N SER A 292 -7.53 -10.97 5.24
CA SER A 292 -6.86 -10.07 4.31
C SER A 292 -7.86 -9.53 3.28
N LYS A 293 -7.67 -8.30 2.77
CA LYS A 293 -8.70 -7.62 1.98
C LYS A 293 -8.17 -7.05 0.68
N LEU A 294 -9.06 -6.94 -0.29
CA LEU A 294 -8.94 -6.13 -1.50
C LEU A 294 -9.66 -4.81 -1.27
N GLN A 295 -9.28 -3.78 -2.03
CA GLN A 295 -10.13 -2.61 -2.17
C GLN A 295 -11.22 -2.90 -3.21
N GLU A 296 -12.48 -2.72 -2.82
CA GLU A 296 -13.64 -2.79 -3.71
C GLU A 296 -14.57 -1.58 -3.48
N PRO A 297 -15.11 -0.99 -4.54
CA PRO A 297 -14.80 -1.25 -5.96
C PRO A 297 -13.44 -0.68 -6.38
N ALA A 298 -12.86 -1.25 -7.45
CA ALA A 298 -11.68 -0.68 -8.09
C ALA A 298 -12.03 0.58 -8.88
N SER A 299 -11.05 1.48 -9.06
CA SER A 299 -11.25 2.74 -9.79
C SER A 299 -10.87 2.62 -11.26
N TYR A 300 -11.76 3.06 -12.17
CA TYR A 300 -11.49 3.18 -13.61
C TYR A 300 -10.97 4.59 -13.89
N LEU A 301 -9.68 4.72 -14.13
CA LEU A 301 -9.01 6.01 -14.32
C LEU A 301 -8.62 6.24 -15.78
N PHE A 302 -8.78 7.48 -16.23
CA PHE A 302 -8.38 7.95 -17.54
C PHE A 302 -7.54 9.24 -17.42
N ASN A 303 -6.43 9.29 -18.14
CA ASN A 303 -5.65 10.52 -18.23
C ASN A 303 -6.17 11.36 -19.41
N LYS A 304 -6.79 12.49 -19.08
CA LYS A 304 -7.44 13.37 -20.07
C LYS A 304 -6.46 13.90 -21.12
N HIS A 305 -5.25 14.30 -20.69
CA HIS A 305 -4.22 14.78 -21.59
C HIS A 305 -3.81 13.71 -22.60
N SER A 306 -3.54 12.50 -22.13
CA SER A 306 -3.10 11.39 -22.97
C SER A 306 -4.18 10.91 -23.93
N ILE A 307 -5.42 10.79 -23.48
CA ILE A 307 -6.58 10.46 -24.35
C ILE A 307 -6.66 11.45 -25.51
N ASN A 308 -6.62 12.74 -25.22
CA ASN A 308 -6.68 13.78 -26.25
C ASN A 308 -5.45 13.77 -27.18
N LYS A 309 -4.24 13.60 -26.63
CA LYS A 309 -2.97 13.58 -27.37
C LYS A 309 -2.89 12.39 -28.33
N LEU A 310 -3.39 11.24 -27.92
CA LEU A 310 -3.43 10.03 -28.74
C LEU A 310 -4.59 10.05 -29.75
N GLY A 311 -5.59 10.91 -29.56
CA GLY A 311 -6.78 10.98 -30.40
C GLY A 311 -7.73 9.81 -30.17
N ILE A 312 -7.82 9.28 -28.94
CA ILE A 312 -8.67 8.17 -28.59
C ILE A 312 -10.10 8.67 -28.34
N ASN A 313 -11.06 8.09 -29.06
CA ASN A 313 -12.48 8.37 -28.84
C ASN A 313 -13.01 7.46 -27.73
N ILE A 314 -13.48 8.04 -26.65
CA ILE A 314 -14.13 7.32 -25.56
C ILE A 314 -15.61 7.11 -25.93
N PRO A 315 -16.15 5.88 -25.88
CA PRO A 315 -17.57 5.64 -26.10
C PRO A 315 -18.45 6.44 -25.12
N GLU A 316 -19.58 6.96 -25.59
CA GLU A 316 -20.52 7.72 -24.74
C GLU A 316 -21.09 6.89 -23.59
N HIS A 317 -21.24 5.57 -23.82
CA HIS A 317 -21.77 4.63 -22.83
C HIS A 317 -20.71 3.55 -22.53
N LEU A 318 -20.15 3.62 -21.34
CA LEU A 318 -19.31 2.59 -20.77
C LEU A 318 -20.09 1.86 -19.65
N PRO A 319 -19.89 0.55 -19.45
CA PRO A 319 -20.59 -0.21 -18.41
C PRO A 319 -20.05 0.02 -16.99
N PHE A 320 -19.19 1.02 -16.81
CA PHE A 320 -18.54 1.39 -15.56
C PHE A 320 -18.37 2.91 -15.48
N GLU A 321 -18.35 3.42 -14.25
CA GLU A 321 -18.08 4.84 -13.98
C GLU A 321 -16.59 5.14 -14.11
N ILE A 322 -16.25 6.17 -14.89
CA ILE A 322 -14.86 6.58 -15.12
C ILE A 322 -14.51 7.83 -14.32
N GLN A 323 -13.26 7.89 -13.88
CA GLN A 323 -12.69 9.05 -13.23
C GLN A 323 -11.57 9.61 -14.11
N TRP A 324 -11.51 10.93 -14.18
CA TRP A 324 -10.49 11.62 -14.97
C TRP A 324 -9.37 12.13 -14.08
N THR A 325 -8.13 11.89 -14.51
CA THR A 325 -6.97 12.62 -14.00
C THR A 325 -6.70 13.83 -14.90
N GLN A 326 -5.97 14.79 -14.35
CA GLN A 326 -5.67 16.05 -15.05
C GLN A 326 -4.86 15.86 -16.33
#